data_69142efcfc02cda225c579df65b87b2f
#
_entry.id   69142efcfc02cda225c579df65b87b2f
#
_cell.length_a   1.000
_cell.length_b   1.000
_cell.length_c   1.000
_cell.angle_alpha   90.00
_cell.angle_beta   90.00
_cell.angle_gamma   90.00
#
_symmetry.space_group_name_H-M   'P 1'
#
loop_
_entity.id
_entity.type
_entity.pdbx_description
1 polymer ?
#
loop_
_entity_poly.entity_id
_entity_poly.type
_entity_poly.pdbx_seq_one_letter_code
_entity_poly.pdbx_strand_id
1 'polypeptide(L)'
;APTAEALGITLPTLTPGNSLFSMEGDDWGYGWNAGIFWQPTDMTNVALSYRAETKLELEGAVSSETPVFPINLNQPGSLDLNLAAITELAIDQKIDNQWSVQASVTFTDWSTFEKLEANLEDGIDFLIKEENFDDSWRAALGVTYILNDEITLRAGYAYDDGVVSVENRSLSIPDTDRHWFSGGMTYTVSEDTSIDVAYVFIDGREANIDKDRTILSNVLPGTDFTTNFSGTQSATAHILSVQMNTRF
;
A
#
# COMPACT_ATOMS: atom_id res chain seq x y z
N ALA A 1 24.46 -35.87 -2.09
CA ALA A 1 23.16 -36.09 -1.45
C ALA A 1 22.32 -36.97 -2.36
N PRO A 2 21.52 -37.93 -1.83
CA PRO A 2 20.64 -38.75 -2.66
C PRO A 2 19.58 -37.84 -3.34
N THR A 3 19.23 -38.15 -4.59
CA THR A 3 18.16 -37.43 -5.30
C THR A 3 16.80 -37.91 -4.79
N ALA A 4 15.76 -37.07 -4.92
CA ALA A 4 14.39 -37.41 -4.53
C ALA A 4 13.92 -38.74 -5.15
N GLU A 5 14.30 -39.00 -6.40
CA GLU A 5 14.00 -40.22 -7.14
C GLU A 5 14.65 -41.46 -6.48
N ALA A 6 15.87 -41.34 -5.94
CA ALA A 6 16.55 -42.39 -5.22
C ALA A 6 15.88 -42.72 -3.86
N LEU A 7 15.08 -41.85 -3.32
CA LEU A 7 14.32 -41.99 -2.10
C LEU A 7 12.87 -42.44 -2.34
N GLY A 8 12.46 -42.63 -3.62
CA GLY A 8 11.11 -43.00 -3.99
C GLY A 8 10.09 -41.89 -3.76
N ILE A 9 10.55 -40.62 -3.65
CA ILE A 9 9.68 -39.48 -3.44
C ILE A 9 9.34 -38.88 -4.81
N THR A 10 8.07 -38.93 -5.16
CA THR A 10 7.56 -38.25 -6.35
C THR A 10 7.38 -36.78 -6.00
N LEU A 11 8.25 -35.91 -6.48
CA LEU A 11 8.04 -34.46 -6.36
C LEU A 11 6.76 -34.09 -7.11
N PRO A 12 5.93 -33.18 -6.56
CA PRO A 12 4.78 -32.69 -7.28
C PRO A 12 5.22 -32.04 -8.60
N THR A 13 4.59 -32.46 -9.69
CA THR A 13 4.86 -31.88 -11.01
C THR A 13 4.22 -30.50 -11.05
N LEU A 14 5.03 -29.46 -11.00
CA LEU A 14 4.56 -28.09 -11.19
C LEU A 14 4.09 -27.95 -12.64
N THR A 15 2.80 -27.87 -12.84
CA THR A 15 2.23 -27.61 -14.17
C THR A 15 2.17 -26.09 -14.35
N PRO A 16 2.77 -25.54 -15.42
CA PRO A 16 2.69 -24.10 -15.69
C PRO A 16 1.23 -23.64 -15.76
N GLY A 17 0.91 -22.59 -15.00
CA GLY A 17 -0.44 -22.02 -14.91
C GLY A 17 -1.28 -22.51 -13.72
N ASN A 18 -0.88 -23.57 -13.03
CA ASN A 18 -1.56 -24.00 -11.82
C ASN A 18 -1.24 -23.08 -10.63
N SER A 19 -2.26 -22.81 -9.82
CA SER A 19 -2.09 -22.07 -8.57
C SER A 19 -1.39 -22.95 -7.52
N LEU A 20 -0.33 -22.43 -6.90
CA LEU A 20 0.33 -23.05 -5.76
C LEU A 20 -0.40 -22.78 -4.46
N PHE A 21 -1.04 -21.63 -4.37
CA PHE A 21 -1.77 -21.16 -3.20
C PHE A 21 -2.83 -20.16 -3.64
N SER A 22 -4.04 -20.33 -3.16
CA SER A 22 -5.13 -19.37 -3.29
C SER A 22 -5.88 -19.34 -1.98
N MET A 23 -6.26 -18.17 -1.53
CA MET A 23 -7.10 -17.97 -0.35
C MET A 23 -8.18 -16.98 -0.70
N GLU A 24 -9.41 -17.32 -0.35
CA GLU A 24 -10.58 -16.44 -0.45
C GLU A 24 -11.21 -16.37 0.94
N GLY A 25 -11.36 -15.16 1.47
CA GLY A 25 -11.94 -14.94 2.79
C GLY A 25 -12.47 -13.54 2.93
N ASP A 26 -13.35 -13.35 3.88
CA ASP A 26 -13.92 -12.05 4.24
C ASP A 26 -13.98 -11.88 5.76
N ASP A 27 -13.96 -10.62 6.19
CA ASP A 27 -14.11 -10.24 7.59
C ASP A 27 -14.67 -8.81 7.73
N TRP A 28 -15.15 -8.49 8.93
CA TRP A 28 -15.61 -7.16 9.31
C TRP A 28 -14.65 -6.51 10.32
N GLY A 29 -13.89 -5.53 9.84
CA GLY A 29 -13.01 -4.73 10.70
C GLY A 29 -13.69 -3.47 11.24
N TYR A 30 -13.32 -3.10 12.47
CA TYR A 30 -13.76 -1.88 13.13
C TYR A 30 -12.55 -1.01 13.45
N GLY A 31 -12.62 0.23 12.99
CA GLY A 31 -11.61 1.24 13.28
C GLY A 31 -12.27 2.54 13.77
N TRP A 32 -11.47 3.40 14.36
CA TRP A 32 -11.89 4.74 14.74
C TRP A 32 -10.88 5.76 14.21
N ASN A 33 -11.36 6.99 14.05
CA ASN A 33 -10.50 8.13 13.77
C ASN A 33 -10.90 9.31 14.65
N ALA A 34 -9.95 10.18 14.93
CA ALA A 34 -10.18 11.42 15.64
C ALA A 34 -9.34 12.53 14.98
N GLY A 35 -9.81 13.76 15.06
CA GLY A 35 -9.10 14.90 14.55
C GLY A 35 -9.38 16.17 15.32
N ILE A 36 -8.40 17.07 15.29
CA ILE A 36 -8.49 18.40 15.85
C ILE A 36 -8.25 19.40 14.72
N PHE A 37 -9.16 20.34 14.58
CA PHE A 37 -8.98 21.48 13.71
C PHE A 37 -8.89 22.74 14.58
N TRP A 38 -7.85 23.52 14.38
CA TRP A 38 -7.57 24.72 15.12
C TRP A 38 -7.25 25.87 14.19
N GLN A 39 -7.91 26.98 14.39
CA GLN A 39 -7.72 28.23 13.67
C GLN A 39 -7.17 29.31 14.60
N PRO A 40 -5.83 29.38 14.77
CA PRO A 40 -5.19 30.36 15.67
C PRO A 40 -5.37 31.81 15.20
N THR A 41 -5.52 32.01 13.90
CA THR A 41 -5.77 33.32 13.27
C THR A 41 -6.74 33.15 12.10
N ASP A 42 -7.29 34.25 11.57
CA ASP A 42 -8.15 34.20 10.36
C ASP A 42 -7.40 33.75 9.10
N MET A 43 -6.06 33.70 9.18
CA MET A 43 -5.19 33.33 8.05
C MET A 43 -4.53 31.97 8.20
N THR A 44 -4.60 31.34 9.38
CA THR A 44 -3.89 30.10 9.69
C THR A 44 -4.85 29.04 10.15
N ASN A 45 -4.83 27.89 9.47
CA ASN A 45 -5.54 26.68 9.89
C ASN A 45 -4.52 25.58 10.16
N VAL A 46 -4.72 24.85 11.25
CA VAL A 46 -3.89 23.68 11.63
C VAL A 46 -4.84 22.52 11.87
N ALA A 47 -4.50 21.36 11.33
CA ALA A 47 -5.25 20.15 11.54
C ALA A 47 -4.32 19.01 11.98
N LEU A 48 -4.77 18.23 12.96
CA LEU A 48 -4.13 16.98 13.36
C LEU A 48 -5.19 15.89 13.28
N SER A 49 -4.90 14.82 12.56
CA SER A 49 -5.76 13.65 12.49
C SER A 49 -5.01 12.39 12.88
N TYR A 50 -5.75 11.45 13.46
CA TYR A 50 -5.27 10.11 13.76
C TYR A 50 -6.34 9.11 13.34
N ARG A 51 -5.92 8.09 12.58
CA ARG A 51 -6.71 6.90 12.26
C ARG A 51 -6.05 5.71 12.93
N ALA A 52 -6.81 5.00 13.75
CA ALA A 52 -6.32 3.80 14.43
C ALA A 52 -6.09 2.66 13.45
N GLU A 53 -5.16 1.79 13.80
CA GLU A 53 -5.01 0.47 13.19
C GLU A 53 -6.36 -0.25 13.13
N THR A 54 -6.62 -0.96 12.04
CA THR A 54 -7.78 -1.84 11.92
C THR A 54 -7.29 -3.26 11.68
N LYS A 55 -7.64 -4.17 12.58
CA LYS A 55 -7.30 -5.58 12.49
C LYS A 55 -8.42 -6.33 11.78
N LEU A 56 -8.02 -7.14 10.81
CA LEU A 56 -8.89 -8.04 10.06
C LEU A 56 -8.35 -9.45 10.21
N GLU A 57 -9.23 -10.39 10.55
CA GLU A 57 -8.96 -11.83 10.53
C GLU A 57 -9.80 -12.45 9.41
N LEU A 58 -9.26 -12.45 8.20
CA LEU A 58 -9.97 -12.96 7.03
C LEU A 58 -10.17 -14.48 7.17
N GLU A 59 -11.40 -14.90 7.44
CA GLU A 59 -11.78 -16.31 7.50
C GLU A 59 -12.26 -16.81 6.13
N GLY A 60 -11.84 -18.01 5.71
CA GLY A 60 -12.25 -18.53 4.42
C GLY A 60 -11.64 -19.86 4.04
N ALA A 61 -11.53 -20.08 2.72
CA ALA A 61 -11.03 -21.31 2.14
C ALA A 61 -9.62 -21.10 1.56
N VAL A 62 -8.72 -21.98 1.95
CA VAL A 62 -7.40 -22.12 1.34
C VAL A 62 -7.46 -23.25 0.34
N SER A 63 -6.84 -23.06 -0.83
CA SER A 63 -6.77 -24.09 -1.87
C SER A 63 -5.44 -24.06 -2.63
N SER A 64 -5.10 -25.22 -3.18
CA SER A 64 -3.94 -25.40 -4.06
C SER A 64 -4.29 -26.40 -5.17
N GLU A 65 -3.96 -26.06 -6.39
CA GLU A 65 -4.07 -27.01 -7.53
C GLU A 65 -2.87 -27.96 -7.60
N THR A 66 -1.81 -27.64 -6.83
CA THR A 66 -0.60 -28.47 -6.76
C THR A 66 -0.47 -29.04 -5.34
N PRO A 67 -0.41 -30.36 -5.19
CA PRO A 67 -0.23 -30.97 -3.87
C PRO A 67 1.09 -30.49 -3.23
N VAL A 68 1.02 -29.92 -2.05
CA VAL A 68 2.19 -29.50 -1.24
C VAL A 68 2.34 -30.47 -0.09
N PHE A 69 2.93 -31.64 -0.36
CA PHE A 69 3.13 -32.66 0.67
C PHE A 69 4.21 -32.23 1.69
N PRO A 70 4.01 -32.41 3.01
CA PRO A 70 2.91 -33.14 3.65
C PRO A 70 1.68 -32.29 4.01
N ILE A 71 1.61 -31.03 3.62
CA ILE A 71 0.56 -30.07 4.01
C ILE A 71 -0.63 -30.19 3.08
N ASN A 72 -1.83 -30.36 3.65
CA ASN A 72 -3.07 -30.24 2.90
C ASN A 72 -3.50 -28.77 2.87
N LEU A 73 -3.34 -28.08 1.75
CA LEU A 73 -3.77 -26.70 1.57
C LEU A 73 -5.26 -26.56 1.16
N ASN A 74 -5.96 -27.67 0.90
CA ASN A 74 -7.38 -27.61 0.53
C ASN A 74 -8.25 -27.77 1.77
N GLN A 75 -8.33 -26.71 2.59
CA GLN A 75 -9.05 -26.68 3.86
C GLN A 75 -9.42 -25.26 4.26
N PRO A 76 -10.32 -25.07 5.25
CA PRO A 76 -10.56 -23.76 5.85
C PRO A 76 -9.28 -23.20 6.50
N GLY A 77 -9.21 -21.88 6.58
CA GLY A 77 -8.13 -21.17 7.24
C GLY A 77 -8.45 -19.71 7.45
N SER A 78 -7.63 -19.05 8.24
CA SER A 78 -7.70 -17.61 8.45
C SER A 78 -6.37 -16.92 8.11
N LEU A 79 -6.42 -15.61 7.88
CA LEU A 79 -5.28 -14.77 7.60
C LEU A 79 -5.45 -13.43 8.31
N ASP A 80 -4.48 -13.08 9.15
CA ASP A 80 -4.44 -11.78 9.81
C ASP A 80 -3.95 -10.70 8.84
N LEU A 81 -4.75 -9.65 8.66
CA LEU A 81 -4.41 -8.48 7.84
C LEU A 81 -4.60 -7.20 8.66
N ASN A 82 -3.51 -6.59 9.06
CA ASN A 82 -3.52 -5.36 9.82
C ASN A 82 -3.40 -4.15 8.89
N LEU A 83 -4.38 -3.24 8.93
CA LEU A 83 -4.31 -1.96 8.25
C LEU A 83 -3.65 -0.94 9.19
N ALA A 84 -2.54 -0.38 8.76
CA ALA A 84 -1.68 0.49 9.56
C ALA A 84 -2.40 1.72 10.13
N ALA A 85 -1.99 2.15 11.31
CA ALA A 85 -2.39 3.43 11.88
C ALA A 85 -1.79 4.59 11.07
N ILE A 86 -2.53 5.71 10.98
CA ILE A 86 -2.10 6.90 10.24
C ILE A 86 -2.24 8.13 11.12
N THR A 87 -1.17 8.93 11.20
CA THR A 87 -1.17 10.24 11.86
C THR A 87 -0.81 11.31 10.82
N GLU A 88 -1.60 12.37 10.72
CA GLU A 88 -1.32 13.48 9.82
C GLU A 88 -1.42 14.82 10.54
N LEU A 89 -0.42 15.66 10.34
CA LEU A 89 -0.40 17.06 10.72
C LEU A 89 -0.40 17.91 9.44
N ALA A 90 -1.33 18.85 9.35
CA ALA A 90 -1.45 19.76 8.22
C ALA A 90 -1.59 21.21 8.67
N ILE A 91 -1.07 22.10 7.85
CA ILE A 91 -1.21 23.55 8.01
C ILE A 91 -1.63 24.16 6.68
N ASP A 92 -2.58 25.11 6.73
CA ASP A 92 -2.92 26.00 5.63
C ASP A 92 -2.71 27.44 6.09
N GLN A 93 -1.88 28.16 5.37
CA GLN A 93 -1.53 29.55 5.66
C GLN A 93 -1.92 30.45 4.49
N LYS A 94 -2.88 31.33 4.71
CA LYS A 94 -3.15 32.44 3.80
C LYS A 94 -2.03 33.48 3.92
N ILE A 95 -1.45 33.85 2.80
CA ILE A 95 -0.40 34.90 2.74
C ILE A 95 -1.08 36.25 2.51
N ASP A 96 -2.04 36.27 1.60
CA ASP A 96 -2.87 37.42 1.26
C ASP A 96 -4.23 36.96 0.69
N ASN A 97 -4.96 37.85 0.02
CA ASN A 97 -6.26 37.52 -0.57
C ASN A 97 -6.18 36.61 -1.81
N GLN A 98 -5.00 36.43 -2.39
CA GLN A 98 -4.79 35.64 -3.61
C GLN A 98 -3.96 34.39 -3.35
N TRP A 99 -3.03 34.40 -2.40
CA TRP A 99 -2.09 33.33 -2.17
C TRP A 99 -2.31 32.61 -0.84
N SER A 100 -2.33 31.29 -0.88
CA SER A 100 -2.16 30.45 0.30
C SER A 100 -1.18 29.31 0.04
N VAL A 101 -0.53 28.87 1.11
CA VAL A 101 0.44 27.77 1.10
C VAL A 101 -0.03 26.71 2.07
N GLN A 102 0.04 25.46 1.65
CA GLN A 102 -0.32 24.30 2.43
C GLN A 102 0.90 23.41 2.65
N ALA A 103 1.01 22.82 3.83
CA ALA A 103 2.00 21.79 4.12
C ALA A 103 1.36 20.69 4.94
N SER A 104 1.75 19.44 4.70
CA SER A 104 1.39 18.32 5.57
C SER A 104 2.53 17.33 5.73
N VAL A 105 2.50 16.63 6.86
CA VAL A 105 3.35 15.48 7.14
C VAL A 105 2.45 14.36 7.63
N THR A 106 2.54 13.21 6.98
CA THR A 106 1.81 12.01 7.33
C THR A 106 2.80 10.94 7.78
N PHE A 107 2.52 10.30 8.89
CA PHE A 107 3.20 9.10 9.38
C PHE A 107 2.25 7.92 9.27
N THR A 108 2.73 6.80 8.73
CA THR A 108 1.98 5.54 8.65
C THR A 108 2.80 4.44 9.29
N ASP A 109 2.22 3.79 10.29
CA ASP A 109 2.82 2.72 11.10
C ASP A 109 2.72 1.37 10.35
N TRP A 110 3.45 1.25 9.24
CA TRP A 110 3.48 0.04 8.42
C TRP A 110 4.26 -1.09 9.05
N SER A 111 5.09 -0.85 10.08
CA SER A 111 5.84 -1.88 10.79
C SER A 111 4.94 -2.93 11.46
N THR A 112 3.64 -2.65 11.61
CA THR A 112 2.63 -3.63 12.04
C THR A 112 2.38 -4.74 11.02
N PHE A 113 2.81 -4.56 9.75
CA PHE A 113 2.63 -5.52 8.68
C PHE A 113 3.90 -6.35 8.46
N GLU A 114 4.09 -7.36 9.31
CA GLU A 114 5.30 -8.19 9.34
C GLU A 114 5.25 -9.34 8.32
N LYS A 115 4.12 -10.04 8.22
CA LYS A 115 3.98 -11.24 7.39
C LYS A 115 2.55 -11.47 6.92
N LEU A 116 2.43 -12.22 5.84
CA LEU A 116 1.21 -12.88 5.42
C LEU A 116 1.35 -14.37 5.75
N GLU A 117 0.52 -14.85 6.66
CA GLU A 117 0.52 -16.23 7.14
C GLU A 117 -0.92 -16.74 7.20
N ALA A 118 -1.18 -17.88 6.57
CA ALA A 118 -2.46 -18.55 6.66
C ALA A 118 -2.42 -19.56 7.82
N ASN A 119 -3.34 -19.38 8.77
CA ASN A 119 -3.57 -20.30 9.88
C ASN A 119 -4.58 -21.35 9.42
N LEU A 120 -4.14 -22.59 9.22
CA LEU A 120 -4.98 -23.67 8.69
C LEU A 120 -5.76 -24.37 9.81
N GLU A 121 -6.94 -24.95 9.45
CA GLU A 121 -7.83 -25.61 10.43
C GLU A 121 -7.14 -26.77 11.18
N ASP A 122 -6.18 -27.44 10.55
CA ASP A 122 -5.40 -28.51 11.17
C ASP A 122 -4.32 -28.02 12.14
N GLY A 123 -4.22 -26.70 12.37
CA GLY A 123 -3.29 -26.05 13.29
C GLY A 123 -1.89 -25.87 12.71
N ILE A 124 -1.75 -25.95 11.39
CA ILE A 124 -0.51 -25.65 10.69
C ILE A 124 -0.54 -24.19 10.24
N ASP A 125 0.48 -23.44 10.60
CA ASP A 125 0.70 -22.09 10.09
C ASP A 125 1.48 -22.17 8.77
N PHE A 126 0.89 -21.68 7.71
CA PHE A 126 1.51 -21.64 6.39
C PHE A 126 1.98 -20.23 6.06
N LEU A 127 3.29 -19.98 6.18
CA LEU A 127 3.88 -18.71 5.81
C LEU A 127 3.81 -18.50 4.29
N ILE A 128 3.01 -17.53 3.86
CA ILE A 128 2.88 -17.17 2.46
C ILE A 128 4.03 -16.27 2.06
N LYS A 129 4.32 -15.25 2.90
CA LYS A 129 5.35 -14.25 2.62
C LYS A 129 5.72 -13.46 3.87
N GLU A 130 7.01 -13.24 4.07
CA GLU A 130 7.51 -12.22 4.99
C GLU A 130 7.48 -10.86 4.27
N GLU A 131 6.89 -9.87 4.92
CA GLU A 131 6.79 -8.50 4.41
C GLU A 131 7.73 -7.57 5.13
N ASN A 132 7.73 -7.57 6.46
CA ASN A 132 8.59 -6.76 7.33
C ASN A 132 8.69 -5.33 6.84
N PHE A 133 7.53 -4.66 6.72
CA PHE A 133 7.47 -3.29 6.24
C PHE A 133 8.07 -2.33 7.26
N ASP A 134 8.69 -1.29 6.76
CA ASP A 134 9.16 -0.17 7.56
C ASP A 134 8.05 0.90 7.65
N ASP A 135 8.06 1.67 8.73
CA ASP A 135 7.19 2.84 8.86
C ASP A 135 7.50 3.86 7.76
N SER A 136 6.49 4.57 7.31
CA SER A 136 6.67 5.55 6.24
C SER A 136 6.26 6.96 6.62
N TRP A 137 6.94 7.90 5.98
CA TRP A 137 6.69 9.33 6.07
C TRP A 137 6.34 9.89 4.70
N ARG A 138 5.31 10.73 4.68
CA ARG A 138 4.98 11.53 3.51
C ARG A 138 4.99 13.00 3.89
N ALA A 139 5.76 13.80 3.15
CA ALA A 139 5.75 15.25 3.28
C ALA A 139 5.19 15.88 2.01
N ALA A 140 4.28 16.83 2.16
CA ALA A 140 3.66 17.52 1.04
C ALA A 140 3.67 19.03 1.23
N LEU A 141 3.83 19.74 0.10
CA LEU A 141 3.72 21.18 -0.01
C LEU A 141 2.76 21.52 -1.15
N GLY A 142 1.90 22.50 -0.93
CA GLY A 142 0.96 22.99 -1.92
C GLY A 142 0.91 24.51 -1.94
N VAL A 143 0.51 25.05 -3.07
CA VAL A 143 0.22 26.47 -3.24
C VAL A 143 -1.11 26.62 -3.96
N THR A 144 -1.91 27.57 -3.48
CA THR A 144 -3.18 27.97 -4.11
C THR A 144 -3.06 29.44 -4.51
N TYR A 145 -3.47 29.74 -5.72
CA TYR A 145 -3.52 31.09 -6.28
C TYR A 145 -4.91 31.42 -6.84
N ILE A 146 -5.57 32.40 -6.25
CA ILE A 146 -6.84 32.92 -6.73
C ILE A 146 -6.53 33.95 -7.82
N LEU A 147 -6.70 33.54 -9.10
CA LEU A 147 -6.42 34.38 -10.24
C LEU A 147 -7.46 35.50 -10.37
N ASN A 148 -8.74 35.15 -10.20
CA ASN A 148 -9.88 36.04 -10.17
C ASN A 148 -11.09 35.33 -9.52
N ASP A 149 -12.28 35.94 -9.54
CA ASP A 149 -13.48 35.39 -8.90
C ASP A 149 -13.95 34.04 -9.51
N GLU A 150 -13.52 33.73 -10.73
CA GLU A 150 -13.91 32.51 -11.45
C GLU A 150 -12.84 31.43 -11.41
N ILE A 151 -11.57 31.79 -11.32
CA ILE A 151 -10.45 30.83 -11.51
C ILE A 151 -9.55 30.79 -10.29
N THR A 152 -9.40 29.59 -9.72
CA THR A 152 -8.40 29.25 -8.70
C THR A 152 -7.45 28.19 -9.24
N LEU A 153 -6.16 28.46 -9.16
CA LEU A 153 -5.09 27.54 -9.56
C LEU A 153 -4.43 26.91 -8.35
N ARG A 154 -3.99 25.66 -8.50
CA ARG A 154 -3.27 24.93 -7.45
C ARG A 154 -2.10 24.17 -8.04
N ALA A 155 -1.01 24.12 -7.29
CA ALA A 155 0.12 23.26 -7.60
C ALA A 155 0.63 22.63 -6.30
N GLY A 156 1.20 21.43 -6.39
CA GLY A 156 1.71 20.74 -5.23
C GLY A 156 2.80 19.74 -5.58
N TYR A 157 3.60 19.46 -4.56
CA TYR A 157 4.64 18.45 -4.60
C TYR A 157 4.56 17.64 -3.31
N ALA A 158 4.74 16.32 -3.40
CA ALA A 158 4.94 15.48 -2.23
C ALA A 158 6.07 14.47 -2.46
N TYR A 159 6.75 14.15 -1.38
CA TYR A 159 7.65 13.02 -1.26
C TYR A 159 7.00 11.99 -0.35
N ASP A 160 7.00 10.75 -0.79
CA ASP A 160 6.40 9.61 -0.12
C ASP A 160 7.45 8.52 0.01
N ASP A 161 7.79 8.17 1.23
CA ASP A 161 8.83 7.20 1.54
C ASP A 161 8.33 5.79 1.28
N GLY A 162 9.16 4.96 0.66
CA GLY A 162 8.82 3.57 0.40
C GLY A 162 8.86 2.74 1.69
N VAL A 163 7.89 1.84 1.85
CA VAL A 163 7.75 1.00 3.05
C VAL A 163 8.55 -0.29 2.98
N VAL A 164 9.07 -0.67 1.80
CA VAL A 164 9.73 -1.96 1.59
C VAL A 164 11.22 -1.77 1.44
N SER A 165 11.98 -2.31 2.40
CA SER A 165 13.44 -2.33 2.32
C SER A 165 13.92 -3.15 1.11
N VAL A 166 15.14 -2.90 0.64
CA VAL A 166 15.70 -3.64 -0.53
C VAL A 166 15.70 -5.15 -0.28
N GLU A 167 15.93 -5.57 0.96
CA GLU A 167 15.99 -6.98 1.36
C GLU A 167 14.60 -7.66 1.31
N ASN A 168 13.53 -6.91 1.62
CA ASN A 168 12.16 -7.42 1.67
C ASN A 168 11.39 -7.20 0.36
N ARG A 169 11.96 -6.39 -0.56
CA ARG A 169 11.31 -6.05 -1.83
C ARG A 169 11.10 -7.28 -2.70
N SER A 170 9.90 -7.40 -3.25
CA SER A 170 9.49 -8.52 -4.07
C SER A 170 8.85 -8.05 -5.38
N LEU A 171 8.63 -8.97 -6.32
CA LEU A 171 7.93 -8.68 -7.58
C LEU A 171 6.47 -8.25 -7.38
N SER A 172 5.82 -8.75 -6.34
CA SER A 172 4.41 -8.44 -6.05
C SER A 172 4.24 -7.07 -5.38
N ILE A 173 5.23 -6.65 -4.59
CA ILE A 173 5.24 -5.35 -3.91
C ILE A 173 6.62 -4.72 -4.08
N PRO A 174 6.89 -4.13 -5.26
CA PRO A 174 8.17 -3.49 -5.57
C PRO A 174 8.17 -2.03 -5.12
N ASP A 175 7.73 -1.78 -3.90
CA ASP A 175 7.55 -0.42 -3.39
C ASP A 175 8.87 0.33 -3.24
N THR A 176 8.84 1.63 -3.52
CA THR A 176 9.96 2.56 -3.42
C THR A 176 9.49 3.96 -3.13
N ASP A 177 10.43 4.84 -2.81
CA ASP A 177 10.17 6.28 -2.70
C ASP A 177 9.51 6.82 -3.96
N ARG A 178 8.58 7.76 -3.76
CA ARG A 178 7.80 8.37 -4.84
C ARG A 178 7.79 9.89 -4.72
N HIS A 179 7.91 10.53 -5.87
CA HIS A 179 7.72 11.96 -6.02
C HIS A 179 6.38 12.22 -6.71
N TRP A 180 5.59 13.09 -6.13
CA TRP A 180 4.27 13.45 -6.64
C TRP A 180 4.27 14.90 -7.09
N PHE A 181 3.92 15.15 -8.32
CA PHE A 181 3.76 16.49 -8.89
C PHE A 181 2.30 16.66 -9.26
N SER A 182 1.66 17.67 -8.72
CA SER A 182 0.23 17.92 -8.94
C SER A 182 -0.03 19.33 -9.42
N GLY A 183 -1.05 19.46 -10.25
CA GLY A 183 -1.59 20.73 -10.70
C GLY A 183 -3.11 20.65 -10.81
N GLY A 184 -3.81 21.73 -10.52
CA GLY A 184 -5.26 21.75 -10.58
C GLY A 184 -5.82 23.15 -10.78
N MET A 185 -7.08 23.18 -11.22
CA MET A 185 -7.83 24.39 -11.44
C MET A 185 -9.28 24.18 -11.00
N THR A 186 -9.82 25.17 -10.30
CA THR A 186 -11.26 25.32 -10.11
C THR A 186 -11.76 26.41 -11.06
N TYR A 187 -12.83 26.12 -11.77
CA TYR A 187 -13.59 27.10 -12.55
C TYR A 187 -14.99 27.26 -11.96
N THR A 188 -15.28 28.45 -11.46
CA THR A 188 -16.59 28.81 -10.91
C THR A 188 -17.50 29.21 -12.09
N VAL A 189 -18.48 28.36 -12.40
CA VAL A 189 -19.41 28.55 -13.52
C VAL A 189 -20.53 29.53 -13.12
N SER A 190 -20.97 29.48 -11.86
CA SER A 190 -21.98 30.35 -11.27
C SER A 190 -21.76 30.40 -9.75
N GLU A 191 -22.56 31.22 -9.04
CA GLU A 191 -22.51 31.31 -7.57
C GLU A 191 -22.71 29.95 -6.89
N ASP A 192 -23.44 29.03 -7.52
CA ASP A 192 -23.77 27.70 -6.96
C ASP A 192 -23.02 26.54 -7.61
N THR A 193 -22.27 26.79 -8.70
CA THR A 193 -21.65 25.69 -9.46
C THR A 193 -20.19 25.95 -9.78
N SER A 194 -19.33 24.98 -9.48
CA SER A 194 -17.91 24.98 -9.88
C SER A 194 -17.49 23.63 -10.47
N ILE A 195 -16.44 23.68 -11.30
CA ILE A 195 -15.78 22.52 -11.90
C ILE A 195 -14.32 22.52 -11.44
N ASP A 196 -13.89 21.40 -10.88
CA ASP A 196 -12.50 21.15 -10.52
C ASP A 196 -11.87 20.19 -11.53
N VAL A 197 -10.68 20.52 -11.99
CA VAL A 197 -9.84 19.64 -12.83
C VAL A 197 -8.50 19.51 -12.14
N ALA A 198 -8.00 18.29 -11.97
CA ALA A 198 -6.71 18.03 -11.36
C ALA A 198 -5.94 16.97 -12.13
N TYR A 199 -4.64 17.15 -12.18
CA TYR A 199 -3.69 16.19 -12.74
C TYR A 199 -2.58 15.93 -11.76
N VAL A 200 -2.21 14.65 -11.62
CA VAL A 200 -1.08 14.20 -10.78
C VAL A 200 -0.18 13.31 -11.60
N PHE A 201 1.11 13.61 -11.56
CA PHE A 201 2.18 12.73 -12.03
C PHE A 201 2.92 12.17 -10.83
N ILE A 202 3.07 10.84 -10.79
CA ILE A 202 3.81 10.12 -9.75
C ILE A 202 5.01 9.48 -10.42
N ASP A 203 6.19 9.77 -9.88
CA ASP A 203 7.47 9.21 -10.32
C ASP A 203 8.04 8.35 -9.18
N GLY A 204 7.99 7.03 -9.33
CA GLY A 204 8.60 6.09 -8.41
C GLY A 204 10.07 5.86 -8.77
N ARG A 205 10.93 5.85 -7.75
CA ARG A 205 12.34 5.52 -7.92
C ARG A 205 12.53 4.11 -8.46
N GLU A 206 13.66 3.87 -9.12
CA GLU A 206 14.02 2.54 -9.56
C GLU A 206 14.18 1.59 -8.36
N ALA A 207 13.44 0.48 -8.39
CA ALA A 207 13.47 -0.58 -7.40
C ALA A 207 14.41 -1.68 -7.87
N ASN A 208 15.52 -1.89 -7.17
CA ASN A 208 16.32 -3.09 -7.33
C ASN A 208 15.65 -4.24 -6.58
N ILE A 209 15.44 -5.34 -7.27
CA ILE A 209 14.94 -6.59 -6.72
C ILE A 209 16.03 -7.62 -6.90
N ASP A 210 16.51 -8.17 -5.80
CA ASP A 210 17.47 -9.28 -5.79
C ASP A 210 17.03 -10.21 -4.66
N LYS A 211 16.21 -11.18 -4.99
CA LYS A 211 15.56 -12.03 -4.02
C LYS A 211 15.71 -13.50 -4.35
N ASP A 212 16.30 -14.19 -3.38
CA ASP A 212 16.18 -15.63 -3.28
C ASP A 212 14.83 -15.95 -2.62
N ARG A 213 13.98 -16.69 -3.30
CA ARG A 213 12.73 -17.18 -2.73
C ARG A 213 12.83 -18.69 -2.55
N THR A 214 12.70 -19.13 -1.32
CA THR A 214 12.45 -20.54 -1.02
C THR A 214 10.99 -20.84 -1.35
N ILE A 215 10.75 -21.59 -2.43
CA ILE A 215 9.40 -21.98 -2.84
C ILE A 215 8.87 -23.08 -1.96
N LEU A 216 9.74 -24.00 -1.54
CA LEU A 216 9.45 -25.15 -0.70
C LEU A 216 10.62 -25.37 0.25
N SER A 217 10.39 -25.26 1.55
CA SER A 217 11.38 -25.61 2.57
C SER A 217 11.04 -26.94 3.23
N ASN A 218 12.06 -27.72 3.53
CA ASN A 218 11.93 -28.99 4.27
C ASN A 218 11.00 -30.04 3.63
N VAL A 219 10.79 -30.00 2.32
CA VAL A 219 10.06 -31.06 1.59
C VAL A 219 10.79 -32.38 1.75
N LEU A 220 12.12 -32.35 1.85
CA LEU A 220 12.99 -33.41 2.29
C LEU A 220 13.88 -32.84 3.39
N PRO A 221 14.24 -33.60 4.45
CA PRO A 221 15.15 -33.15 5.49
C PRO A 221 16.43 -32.54 4.88
N GLY A 222 16.61 -31.22 5.04
CA GLY A 222 17.79 -30.51 4.57
C GLY A 222 17.80 -30.11 3.11
N THR A 223 16.64 -30.10 2.42
CA THR A 223 16.52 -29.60 1.02
C THR A 223 15.52 -28.47 0.95
N ASP A 224 16.01 -27.32 0.51
CA ASP A 224 15.18 -26.16 0.15
C ASP A 224 15.23 -25.98 -1.37
N PHE A 225 14.05 -25.73 -1.96
CA PHE A 225 13.97 -25.32 -3.36
C PHE A 225 13.92 -23.81 -3.41
N THR A 226 15.00 -23.20 -3.82
CA THR A 226 15.12 -21.74 -3.98
C THR A 226 15.10 -21.34 -5.44
N THR A 227 14.43 -20.22 -5.74
CA THR A 227 14.57 -19.50 -7.01
C THR A 227 15.19 -18.15 -6.73
N ASN A 228 16.14 -17.75 -7.56
CA ASN A 228 16.68 -16.39 -7.55
C ASN A 228 15.99 -15.57 -8.64
N PHE A 229 15.59 -14.37 -8.28
CA PHE A 229 15.14 -13.34 -9.22
C PHE A 229 15.92 -12.06 -8.97
N SER A 230 16.61 -11.58 -10.00
CA SER A 230 17.33 -10.30 -9.95
C SER A 230 16.88 -9.43 -11.12
N GLY A 231 16.56 -8.17 -10.84
CA GLY A 231 16.10 -7.22 -11.83
C GLY A 231 15.84 -5.84 -11.26
N THR A 232 15.44 -4.92 -12.12
CA THR A 232 15.03 -3.57 -11.73
C THR A 232 13.62 -3.31 -12.20
N GLN A 233 12.86 -2.57 -11.41
CA GLN A 233 11.52 -2.10 -11.75
C GLN A 233 11.42 -0.60 -11.50
N SER A 234 10.80 0.12 -12.42
CA SER A 234 10.39 1.51 -12.24
C SER A 234 8.90 1.63 -12.55
N ALA A 235 8.23 2.53 -11.85
CA ALA A 235 6.81 2.77 -12.07
C ALA A 235 6.53 4.26 -12.12
N THR A 236 5.69 4.67 -13.07
CA THR A 236 5.13 6.02 -13.14
C THR A 236 3.61 5.92 -13.23
N ALA A 237 2.91 6.89 -12.67
CA ALA A 237 1.45 6.96 -12.78
C ALA A 237 0.99 8.36 -13.16
N HIS A 238 -0.09 8.41 -13.93
CA HIS A 238 -0.76 9.64 -14.35
C HIS A 238 -2.21 9.57 -13.92
N ILE A 239 -2.67 10.53 -13.13
CA ILE A 239 -4.04 10.59 -12.61
C ILE A 239 -4.67 11.88 -13.09
N LEU A 240 -5.80 11.77 -13.78
CA LEU A 240 -6.66 12.90 -14.16
C LEU A 240 -7.98 12.78 -13.41
N SER A 241 -8.41 13.86 -12.77
CA SER A 241 -9.66 13.94 -12.04
C SER A 241 -10.47 15.16 -12.50
N VAL A 242 -11.78 14.96 -12.62
CA VAL A 242 -12.74 16.03 -12.88
C VAL A 242 -13.90 15.89 -11.90
N GLN A 243 -14.26 16.98 -11.24
CA GLN A 243 -15.36 17.02 -10.27
C GLN A 243 -16.24 18.24 -10.54
N MET A 244 -17.54 18.09 -10.42
CA MET A 244 -18.50 19.19 -10.43
C MET A 244 -19.15 19.31 -9.05
N ASN A 245 -19.15 20.51 -8.49
CA ASN A 245 -19.80 20.84 -7.23
C ASN A 245 -20.98 21.76 -7.50
N THR A 246 -22.16 21.43 -6.98
CA THR A 246 -23.38 22.25 -7.11
C THR A 246 -24.06 22.35 -5.76
N ARG A 247 -24.43 23.55 -5.36
CA ARG A 247 -25.27 23.83 -4.19
C ARG A 247 -26.72 24.02 -4.62
N PHE A 248 -27.65 23.47 -3.85
CA PHE A 248 -29.09 23.57 -4.09
C PHE A 248 -29.74 24.41 -3.02
#